data_370e265dab12ce5fdd75cd155981e9bc
#
_entry.id   370e265dab12ce5fdd75cd155981e9bc
#
_cell.length_a   1.000
_cell.length_b   1.000
_cell.length_c   1.000
_cell.angle_alpha   90.00
_cell.angle_beta   90.00
_cell.angle_gamma   90.00
#
_symmetry.space_group_name_H-M   'P 1'
#
loop_
_entity.id
_entity.type
_entity.pdbx_description
1 polymer ?
#
loop_
_entity_poly.entity_id
_entity_poly.type
_entity_poly.pdbx_seq_one_letter_code
_entity_poly.pdbx_strand_id
1 'polypeptide(L)'
;MNLKDCYNFQDFRKLAKKRLPSPIFHYIDGAADDEVTYNRNTAAYNDADLVPNVLRGVENVDLSTTIFGKKLDLPFYCAPTALQRLFHYDGERAVGKAAQKFGTMFGVSSLGTVSVEEISSIVSTPKMFQFYFHKDRGLNDSMLERVKAAKFDVLALTVDTITGGNRERDLRTGFTSPPRLTLSSLFSFASKPMWGINYLTKPKFELPQLQDHVSEGTNTATSIGSYFTTMLDQSMNWKDAERL
;
A
#
# COMPACT_ATOMS: atom_id res chain seq x y z
N MET A 1 -19.45 -14.71 7.79
CA MET A 1 -18.26 -14.99 6.96
C MET A 1 -17.04 -14.78 7.80
N ASN A 2 -16.20 -15.78 7.92
CA ASN A 2 -14.92 -15.77 8.64
C ASN A 2 -13.79 -15.93 7.62
N LEU A 3 -12.52 -15.81 8.07
CA LEU A 3 -11.36 -16.00 7.17
C LEU A 3 -11.35 -17.39 6.51
N LYS A 4 -11.74 -18.42 7.24
CA LYS A 4 -11.84 -19.80 6.71
C LYS A 4 -12.88 -20.00 5.60
N ASP A 5 -13.81 -19.05 5.45
CA ASP A 5 -14.87 -19.09 4.44
C ASP A 5 -14.51 -18.24 3.21
N CYS A 6 -13.26 -17.74 3.12
CA CYS A 6 -12.76 -16.93 2.02
C CYS A 6 -11.93 -17.80 1.08
N TYR A 7 -12.41 -18.04 -0.13
CA TYR A 7 -11.76 -18.89 -1.14
C TYR A 7 -11.13 -18.09 -2.28
N ASN A 8 -11.45 -16.80 -2.40
CA ASN A 8 -10.99 -15.92 -3.47
C ASN A 8 -10.95 -14.45 -2.99
N PHE A 9 -10.38 -13.58 -3.81
CA PHE A 9 -10.28 -12.14 -3.50
C PHE A 9 -11.63 -11.47 -3.21
N GLN A 10 -12.70 -11.87 -3.90
CA GLN A 10 -14.01 -11.26 -3.69
C GLN A 10 -14.57 -11.59 -2.30
N ASP A 11 -14.25 -12.76 -1.77
CA ASP A 11 -14.66 -13.13 -0.40
C ASP A 11 -13.89 -12.32 0.63
N PHE A 12 -12.57 -12.14 0.44
CA PHE A 12 -11.78 -11.25 1.30
C PHE A 12 -12.27 -9.80 1.22
N ARG A 13 -12.59 -9.29 0.03
CA ARG A 13 -13.16 -7.96 -0.17
C ARG A 13 -14.49 -7.79 0.57
N LYS A 14 -15.41 -8.77 0.48
CA LYS A 14 -16.67 -8.79 1.22
C LYS A 14 -16.45 -8.81 2.74
N LEU A 15 -15.46 -9.58 3.21
CA LEU A 15 -15.11 -9.65 4.62
C LEU A 15 -14.51 -8.32 5.10
N ALA A 16 -13.64 -7.69 4.33
CA ALA A 16 -13.08 -6.38 4.62
C ALA A 16 -14.19 -5.32 4.73
N LYS A 17 -15.14 -5.29 3.79
CA LYS A 17 -16.31 -4.40 3.82
C LYS A 17 -17.15 -4.57 5.10
N LYS A 18 -17.24 -5.80 5.61
CA LYS A 18 -17.96 -6.07 6.88
C LYS A 18 -17.20 -5.59 8.12
N ARG A 19 -15.87 -5.56 8.08
CA ARG A 19 -15.02 -5.27 9.24
C ARG A 19 -14.59 -3.81 9.33
N LEU A 20 -14.44 -3.13 8.20
CA LEU A 20 -13.97 -1.75 8.14
C LEU A 20 -15.11 -0.74 8.19
N PRO A 21 -14.90 0.43 8.81
CA PRO A 21 -15.78 1.58 8.61
C PRO A 21 -15.88 1.96 7.14
N SER A 22 -17.05 2.44 6.71
CA SER A 22 -17.31 2.77 5.30
C SER A 22 -16.29 3.73 4.68
N PRO A 23 -15.89 4.83 5.34
CA PRO A 23 -14.86 5.72 4.78
C PRO A 23 -13.53 5.00 4.53
N ILE A 24 -13.09 4.17 5.49
CA ILE A 24 -11.84 3.42 5.40
C ILE A 24 -11.91 2.36 4.31
N PHE A 25 -13.04 1.66 4.22
CA PHE A 25 -13.25 0.66 3.16
C PHE A 25 -13.26 1.31 1.77
N HIS A 26 -13.98 2.40 1.57
CA HIS A 26 -14.05 3.08 0.27
C HIS A 26 -12.73 3.70 -0.15
N TYR A 27 -11.90 4.14 0.80
CA TYR A 27 -10.56 4.63 0.50
C TYR A 27 -9.68 3.53 -0.12
N ILE A 28 -9.64 2.33 0.46
CA ILE A 28 -8.79 1.25 -0.09
C ILE A 28 -9.42 0.58 -1.32
N ASP A 29 -10.74 0.53 -1.40
CA ASP A 29 -11.51 -0.19 -2.44
C ASP A 29 -11.82 0.68 -3.65
N GLY A 30 -11.77 2.01 -3.51
CA GLY A 30 -12.15 2.96 -4.56
C GLY A 30 -10.98 3.41 -5.43
N ALA A 31 -11.33 3.97 -6.58
CA ALA A 31 -10.42 4.62 -7.50
C ALA A 31 -10.94 6.01 -7.92
N ALA A 32 -10.33 6.64 -8.91
CA ALA A 32 -10.70 7.96 -9.39
C ALA A 32 -11.79 7.91 -10.47
N ASP A 33 -12.58 8.97 -10.55
CA ASP A 33 -13.62 9.21 -11.55
C ASP A 33 -14.57 8.00 -11.71
N ASP A 34 -14.84 7.57 -12.94
CA ASP A 34 -15.71 6.43 -13.26
C ASP A 34 -15.05 5.05 -13.02
N GLU A 35 -13.86 5.01 -12.43
CA GLU A 35 -13.13 3.79 -12.11
C GLU A 35 -12.87 2.86 -13.32
N VAL A 36 -12.75 3.40 -14.52
CA VAL A 36 -12.56 2.63 -15.76
C VAL A 36 -11.29 1.78 -15.69
N THR A 37 -10.15 2.38 -15.34
CA THR A 37 -8.86 1.67 -15.23
C THR A 37 -8.89 0.63 -14.09
N TYR A 38 -9.49 0.97 -12.96
CA TYR A 38 -9.68 0.04 -11.84
C TYR A 38 -10.44 -1.22 -12.28
N ASN A 39 -11.56 -1.04 -12.99
CA ASN A 39 -12.35 -2.16 -13.49
C ASN A 39 -11.60 -2.96 -14.57
N ARG A 40 -10.86 -2.27 -15.46
CA ARG A 40 -10.05 -2.90 -16.49
C ARG A 40 -8.93 -3.77 -15.91
N ASN A 41 -8.29 -3.35 -14.82
CA ASN A 41 -7.23 -4.12 -14.15
C ASN A 41 -7.67 -5.54 -13.75
N THR A 42 -8.96 -5.74 -13.51
CA THR A 42 -9.51 -7.08 -13.25
C THR A 42 -10.07 -7.72 -14.53
N ALA A 43 -10.79 -6.97 -15.35
CA ALA A 43 -11.46 -7.48 -16.55
C ALA A 43 -10.47 -7.98 -17.61
N ALA A 44 -9.31 -7.35 -17.74
CA ALA A 44 -8.28 -7.72 -18.72
C ALA A 44 -7.77 -9.16 -18.57
N TYR A 45 -7.86 -9.77 -17.39
CA TYR A 45 -7.52 -11.18 -17.23
C TYR A 45 -8.50 -12.12 -17.94
N ASN A 46 -9.71 -11.67 -18.26
CA ASN A 46 -10.67 -12.47 -19.02
C ASN A 46 -10.34 -12.53 -20.52
N ASP A 47 -9.46 -11.66 -20.98
CA ASP A 47 -9.03 -11.59 -22.38
C ASP A 47 -7.84 -12.52 -22.68
N ALA A 48 -7.33 -13.22 -21.67
CA ALA A 48 -6.19 -14.12 -21.77
C ALA A 48 -6.54 -15.55 -21.39
N ASP A 49 -6.38 -16.49 -22.34
CA ASP A 49 -6.58 -17.91 -22.12
C ASP A 49 -5.24 -18.61 -21.78
N LEU A 50 -5.27 -19.46 -20.77
CA LEU A 50 -4.17 -20.37 -20.49
C LEU A 50 -4.38 -21.66 -21.26
N VAL A 51 -3.55 -21.93 -22.28
CA VAL A 51 -3.60 -23.18 -23.05
C VAL A 51 -2.68 -24.22 -22.42
N PRO A 52 -3.21 -25.24 -21.74
CA PRO A 52 -2.39 -26.23 -21.07
C PRO A 52 -1.74 -27.18 -22.08
N ASN A 53 -0.47 -27.52 -21.83
CA ASN A 53 0.21 -28.60 -22.53
C ASN A 53 0.00 -29.89 -21.74
N VAL A 54 -0.80 -30.81 -22.27
CA VAL A 54 -1.11 -32.08 -21.63
C VAL A 54 -0.02 -33.14 -21.89
N LEU A 55 0.02 -34.20 -21.09
CA LEU A 55 0.92 -35.38 -21.23
C LEU A 55 2.41 -35.00 -21.22
N ARG A 56 2.79 -33.97 -20.47
CA ARG A 56 4.20 -33.49 -20.37
C ARG A 56 5.00 -34.15 -19.24
N GLY A 57 4.40 -35.05 -18.44
CA GLY A 57 5.06 -35.71 -17.33
C GLY A 57 5.64 -34.78 -16.29
N VAL A 58 4.92 -33.68 -15.96
CA VAL A 58 5.35 -32.70 -14.98
C VAL A 58 5.07 -33.22 -13.56
N GLU A 59 6.10 -33.69 -12.90
CA GLU A 59 6.03 -34.17 -11.50
C GLU A 59 6.27 -33.02 -10.51
N ASN A 60 7.18 -32.11 -10.85
CA ASN A 60 7.53 -30.96 -10.01
C ASN A 60 7.15 -29.66 -10.69
N VAL A 61 6.41 -28.81 -9.96
CA VAL A 61 6.01 -27.48 -10.44
C VAL A 61 6.99 -26.45 -9.89
N ASP A 62 7.69 -25.76 -10.78
CA ASP A 62 8.55 -24.63 -10.45
C ASP A 62 7.89 -23.32 -10.96
N LEU A 63 7.51 -22.45 -10.03
CA LEU A 63 6.93 -21.13 -10.29
C LEU A 63 7.95 -20.00 -10.11
N SER A 64 9.22 -20.36 -9.83
CA SER A 64 10.25 -19.38 -9.54
C SER A 64 10.57 -18.51 -10.77
N THR A 65 10.94 -17.28 -10.50
CA THR A 65 11.37 -16.30 -11.50
C THR A 65 12.48 -15.42 -10.96
N THR A 66 13.12 -14.66 -11.83
CA THR A 66 14.11 -13.67 -11.43
C THR A 66 13.66 -12.29 -11.89
N ILE A 67 13.58 -11.35 -10.97
CA ILE A 67 13.27 -9.96 -11.24
C ILE A 67 14.30 -9.04 -10.55
N PHE A 68 14.82 -8.05 -11.27
CA PHE A 68 15.91 -7.19 -10.79
C PHE A 68 17.12 -7.96 -10.24
N GLY A 69 17.48 -9.09 -10.83
CA GLY A 69 18.56 -9.97 -10.38
C GLY A 69 18.26 -10.75 -9.08
N LYS A 70 17.04 -10.67 -8.56
CA LYS A 70 16.60 -11.37 -7.34
C LYS A 70 15.69 -12.54 -7.69
N LYS A 71 15.99 -13.72 -7.14
CA LYS A 71 15.14 -14.89 -7.29
C LYS A 71 13.91 -14.76 -6.40
N LEU A 72 12.74 -15.05 -6.97
CA LEU A 72 11.47 -15.19 -6.28
C LEU A 72 10.92 -16.60 -6.49
N ASP A 73 10.31 -17.18 -5.47
CA ASP A 73 9.70 -18.51 -5.58
C ASP A 73 8.33 -18.47 -6.29
N LEU A 74 7.73 -17.28 -6.42
CA LEU A 74 6.46 -17.04 -7.11
C LEU A 74 6.59 -15.89 -8.13
N PRO A 75 5.93 -15.96 -9.31
CA PRO A 75 6.03 -14.96 -10.37
C PRO A 75 5.18 -13.70 -10.12
N PHE A 76 4.99 -13.32 -8.88
CA PHE A 76 4.33 -12.09 -8.46
C PHE A 76 4.89 -11.60 -7.13
N TYR A 77 4.62 -10.36 -6.77
CA TYR A 77 5.04 -9.76 -5.49
C TYR A 77 3.93 -8.91 -4.87
N CYS A 78 4.09 -8.59 -3.60
CA CYS A 78 3.17 -7.71 -2.89
C CYS A 78 3.51 -6.26 -3.23
N ALA A 79 2.64 -5.60 -3.99
CA ALA A 79 2.81 -4.20 -4.37
C ALA A 79 2.82 -3.25 -3.15
N PRO A 80 3.55 -2.12 -3.23
CA PRO A 80 3.56 -1.13 -2.16
C PRO A 80 2.18 -0.50 -1.98
N THR A 81 1.64 -0.61 -0.78
CA THR A 81 0.34 -0.05 -0.40
C THR A 81 0.52 0.86 0.80
N ALA A 82 0.03 2.10 0.70
CA ALA A 82 0.09 3.07 1.78
C ALA A 82 -0.86 2.73 2.93
N LEU A 83 -0.54 3.21 4.14
CA LEU A 83 -1.44 3.28 5.29
C LEU A 83 -2.01 1.93 5.75
N GLN A 84 -1.27 0.85 5.63
CA GLN A 84 -1.80 -0.51 5.85
C GLN A 84 -2.36 -0.70 7.26
N ARG A 85 -1.80 -0.05 8.30
CA ARG A 85 -2.32 -0.13 9.67
C ARG A 85 -3.66 0.58 9.88
N LEU A 86 -4.10 1.38 8.93
CA LEU A 86 -5.46 1.92 8.93
C LEU A 86 -6.51 0.82 8.66
N PHE A 87 -6.15 -0.21 7.91
CA PHE A 87 -7.04 -1.33 7.55
C PHE A 87 -6.93 -2.50 8.52
N HIS A 88 -5.71 -2.79 8.96
CA HIS A 88 -5.45 -3.83 9.94
C HIS A 88 -4.29 -3.41 10.86
N TYR A 89 -4.42 -3.62 12.17
CA TYR A 89 -3.45 -3.15 13.16
C TYR A 89 -2.01 -3.64 12.93
N ASP A 90 -1.86 -4.80 12.28
CA ASP A 90 -0.54 -5.39 11.97
C ASP A 90 0.06 -4.85 10.66
N GLY A 91 -0.80 -4.34 9.75
CA GLY A 91 -0.41 -3.65 8.53
C GLY A 91 0.70 -4.33 7.74
N GLU A 92 1.74 -3.58 7.42
CA GLU A 92 2.90 -4.02 6.64
C GLU A 92 3.63 -5.22 7.27
N ARG A 93 3.57 -5.39 8.60
CA ARG A 93 4.16 -6.54 9.29
C ARG A 93 3.54 -7.86 8.83
N ALA A 94 2.21 -7.89 8.70
CA ALA A 94 1.49 -9.09 8.29
C ALA A 94 1.78 -9.42 6.82
N VAL A 95 1.80 -8.40 5.94
CA VAL A 95 2.08 -8.58 4.51
C VAL A 95 3.54 -8.99 4.30
N GLY A 96 4.49 -8.35 4.98
CA GLY A 96 5.90 -8.71 4.92
C GLY A 96 6.17 -10.17 5.34
N LYS A 97 5.58 -10.60 6.46
CA LYS A 97 5.67 -12.02 6.90
C LYS A 97 5.06 -12.99 5.89
N ALA A 98 3.95 -12.61 5.24
CA ALA A 98 3.34 -13.42 4.19
C ALA A 98 4.25 -13.50 2.95
N ALA A 99 4.79 -12.38 2.49
CA ALA A 99 5.74 -12.35 1.37
C ALA A 99 6.96 -13.23 1.65
N GLN A 100 7.54 -13.13 2.85
CA GLN A 100 8.66 -13.99 3.26
C GLN A 100 8.28 -15.47 3.28
N LYS A 101 7.11 -15.80 3.83
CA LYS A 101 6.64 -17.19 3.90
C LYS A 101 6.53 -17.83 2.52
N PHE A 102 6.17 -17.07 1.51
CA PHE A 102 5.98 -17.56 0.14
C PHE A 102 7.16 -17.22 -0.80
N GLY A 103 8.29 -16.79 -0.25
CA GLY A 103 9.51 -16.54 -1.02
C GLY A 103 9.37 -15.46 -2.09
N THR A 104 8.50 -14.46 -1.88
CA THR A 104 8.28 -13.39 -2.86
C THR A 104 8.74 -12.03 -2.34
N MET A 105 8.80 -11.02 -3.23
CA MET A 105 9.21 -9.66 -2.90
C MET A 105 8.08 -8.90 -2.18
N PHE A 106 8.46 -8.07 -1.22
CA PHE A 106 7.55 -7.15 -0.55
C PHE A 106 7.85 -5.69 -0.92
N GLY A 107 6.87 -5.00 -1.47
CA GLY A 107 6.90 -3.56 -1.73
C GLY A 107 6.41 -2.77 -0.52
N VAL A 108 7.25 -1.84 -0.03
CA VAL A 108 6.94 -0.92 1.06
C VAL A 108 6.73 0.48 0.50
N SER A 109 5.64 1.13 0.89
CA SER A 109 5.35 2.49 0.47
C SER A 109 6.11 3.52 1.32
N SER A 110 6.48 4.65 0.72
CA SER A 110 6.95 5.83 1.47
C SER A 110 5.90 6.36 2.47
N LEU A 111 4.63 6.07 2.23
CA LEU A 111 3.53 6.29 3.18
C LEU A 111 3.19 5.03 3.99
N GLY A 112 4.14 4.13 4.15
CA GLY A 112 4.02 2.96 5.01
C GLY A 112 3.90 3.34 6.48
N THR A 113 3.15 2.56 7.23
CA THR A 113 2.87 2.79 8.67
C THR A 113 3.76 1.97 9.60
N VAL A 114 4.71 1.26 9.04
CA VAL A 114 5.79 0.54 9.73
C VAL A 114 7.11 0.98 9.13
N SER A 115 8.13 1.22 9.95
CA SER A 115 9.41 1.74 9.47
C SER A 115 10.16 0.74 8.58
N VAL A 116 10.98 1.26 7.68
CA VAL A 116 11.81 0.42 6.79
C VAL A 116 12.79 -0.43 7.57
N GLU A 117 13.28 0.06 8.71
CA GLU A 117 14.15 -0.66 9.62
C GLU A 117 13.45 -1.86 10.26
N GLU A 118 12.22 -1.66 10.75
CA GLU A 118 11.43 -2.74 11.33
C GLU A 118 11.07 -3.78 10.27
N ILE A 119 10.64 -3.37 9.08
CA ILE A 119 10.37 -4.31 7.98
C ILE A 119 11.62 -5.11 7.63
N SER A 120 12.78 -4.47 7.56
CA SER A 120 14.04 -5.16 7.27
C SER A 120 14.44 -6.18 8.34
N SER A 121 14.04 -5.95 9.60
CA SER A 121 14.30 -6.90 10.69
C SER A 121 13.45 -8.16 10.61
N ILE A 122 12.27 -8.11 9.97
CA ILE A 122 11.29 -9.21 9.91
C ILE A 122 11.19 -9.85 8.53
N VAL A 123 11.72 -9.22 7.47
CA VAL A 123 11.63 -9.71 6.07
C VAL A 123 13.03 -9.85 5.50
N SER A 124 13.40 -11.10 5.19
CA SER A 124 14.68 -11.46 4.57
C SER A 124 14.59 -11.69 3.05
N THR A 125 13.39 -11.87 2.50
CA THR A 125 13.18 -11.93 1.06
C THR A 125 13.39 -10.56 0.41
N PRO A 126 13.53 -10.48 -0.93
CA PRO A 126 13.74 -9.20 -1.61
C PRO A 126 12.71 -8.15 -1.24
N LYS A 127 13.17 -6.92 -1.06
CA LYS A 127 12.35 -5.78 -0.65
C LYS A 127 12.45 -4.65 -1.68
N MET A 128 11.31 -4.07 -2.02
CA MET A 128 11.21 -2.88 -2.86
C MET A 128 10.71 -1.72 -2.00
N PHE A 129 11.28 -0.55 -2.18
CA PHE A 129 10.77 0.68 -1.59
C PHE A 129 10.16 1.57 -2.68
N GLN A 130 8.87 1.92 -2.53
CA GLN A 130 8.21 2.88 -3.39
C GLN A 130 8.46 4.28 -2.85
N PHE A 131 8.95 5.14 -3.70
CA PHE A 131 9.44 6.48 -3.38
C PHE A 131 8.66 7.53 -4.15
N TYR A 132 8.21 8.57 -3.43
CA TYR A 132 7.77 9.83 -4.00
C TYR A 132 8.88 10.86 -3.90
N PHE A 133 9.07 11.65 -4.92
CA PHE A 133 10.06 12.71 -4.93
C PHE A 133 9.48 13.97 -4.28
N HIS A 134 10.08 14.41 -3.17
CA HIS A 134 9.61 15.53 -2.38
C HIS A 134 10.33 16.82 -2.76
N LYS A 135 9.67 17.97 -2.53
CA LYS A 135 10.29 19.30 -2.65
C LYS A 135 11.45 19.46 -1.67
N ASP A 136 11.29 18.91 -0.46
CA ASP A 136 12.36 18.86 0.54
C ASP A 136 13.37 17.78 0.14
N ARG A 137 14.55 18.24 -0.32
CA ARG A 137 15.64 17.35 -0.74
C ARG A 137 16.29 16.64 0.45
N GLY A 138 16.33 17.28 1.63
CA GLY A 138 16.83 16.66 2.84
C GLY A 138 15.98 15.46 3.26
N LEU A 139 14.65 15.56 3.14
CA LEU A 139 13.76 14.42 3.34
C LEU A 139 14.03 13.29 2.34
N ASN A 140 14.24 13.62 1.06
CA ASN A 140 14.57 12.62 0.04
C ASN A 140 15.85 11.87 0.40
N ASP A 141 16.91 12.61 0.72
CA ASP A 141 18.23 12.04 1.04
C ASP A 141 18.17 11.18 2.31
N SER A 142 17.54 11.68 3.38
CA SER A 142 17.35 10.94 4.63
C SER A 142 16.60 9.63 4.41
N MET A 143 15.50 9.67 3.64
CA MET A 143 14.70 8.49 3.35
C MET A 143 15.48 7.46 2.55
N LEU A 144 16.23 7.89 1.53
CA LEU A 144 17.05 7.01 0.70
C LEU A 144 18.19 6.37 1.48
N GLU A 145 18.86 7.14 2.36
CA GLU A 145 19.90 6.61 3.24
C GLU A 145 19.34 5.52 4.18
N ARG A 146 18.19 5.75 4.80
CA ARG A 146 17.52 4.76 5.65
C ARG A 146 17.15 3.49 4.89
N VAL A 147 16.58 3.63 3.69
CA VAL A 147 16.22 2.51 2.80
C VAL A 147 17.45 1.71 2.40
N LYS A 148 18.55 2.38 2.05
CA LYS A 148 19.82 1.75 1.72
C LYS A 148 20.43 1.03 2.93
N ALA A 149 20.44 1.67 4.10
CA ALA A 149 20.92 1.07 5.36
C ALA A 149 20.07 -0.16 5.75
N ALA A 150 18.76 -0.12 5.51
CA ALA A 150 17.82 -1.23 5.71
C ALA A 150 17.92 -2.31 4.63
N LYS A 151 18.87 -2.20 3.69
CA LYS A 151 19.15 -3.20 2.63
C LYS A 151 17.92 -3.56 1.79
N PHE A 152 17.20 -2.56 1.32
CA PHE A 152 16.22 -2.74 0.27
C PHE A 152 16.92 -2.99 -1.06
N ASP A 153 16.33 -3.85 -1.90
CA ASP A 153 16.95 -4.33 -3.13
C ASP A 153 16.55 -3.52 -4.35
N VAL A 154 15.39 -2.86 -4.30
CA VAL A 154 14.80 -2.15 -5.43
C VAL A 154 14.20 -0.83 -4.95
N LEU A 155 14.41 0.24 -5.72
CA LEU A 155 13.74 1.52 -5.58
C LEU A 155 12.72 1.69 -6.73
N ALA A 156 11.46 1.94 -6.38
CA ALA A 156 10.40 2.22 -7.34
C ALA A 156 10.01 3.70 -7.26
N LEU A 157 10.49 4.51 -8.19
CA LEU A 157 10.14 5.92 -8.27
C LEU A 157 8.76 6.10 -8.87
N THR A 158 7.85 6.74 -8.13
CA THR A 158 6.50 7.08 -8.60
C THR A 158 6.53 8.45 -9.30
N VAL A 159 6.12 8.49 -10.57
CA VAL A 159 6.27 9.65 -11.45
C VAL A 159 4.94 10.20 -12.00
N ASP A 160 3.81 9.59 -11.65
CA ASP A 160 2.49 9.89 -12.21
C ASP A 160 1.55 10.64 -11.24
N THR A 161 2.03 11.02 -10.06
CA THR A 161 1.22 11.64 -9.00
C THR A 161 1.45 13.15 -8.85
N ILE A 162 1.53 13.86 -9.97
CA ILE A 162 1.67 15.34 -9.97
C ILE A 162 0.40 16.04 -9.50
N THR A 163 -0.77 15.37 -9.57
CA THR A 163 -2.05 15.84 -9.04
C THR A 163 -2.76 14.72 -8.32
N GLY A 164 -3.58 15.07 -7.31
CA GLY A 164 -4.44 14.10 -6.64
C GLY A 164 -5.58 13.65 -7.56
N GLY A 165 -5.89 12.34 -7.59
CA GLY A 165 -7.03 11.79 -8.31
C GLY A 165 -8.37 12.29 -7.72
N ASN A 166 -9.39 12.47 -8.56
CA ASN A 166 -10.74 12.79 -8.15
C ASN A 166 -11.43 11.53 -7.59
N ARG A 167 -11.20 11.25 -6.32
CA ARG A 167 -11.71 10.05 -5.64
C ARG A 167 -13.09 10.31 -5.06
N GLU A 168 -14.13 10.20 -5.90
CA GLU A 168 -15.51 10.52 -5.53
C GLU A 168 -16.04 9.74 -4.34
N ARG A 169 -15.63 8.48 -4.14
CA ARG A 169 -16.04 7.69 -2.98
C ARG A 169 -15.53 8.29 -1.68
N ASP A 170 -14.32 8.84 -1.68
CA ASP A 170 -13.73 9.50 -0.52
C ASP A 170 -14.46 10.82 -0.22
N LEU A 171 -14.81 11.58 -1.26
CA LEU A 171 -15.63 12.80 -1.13
C LEU A 171 -17.01 12.48 -0.53
N ARG A 172 -17.70 11.46 -1.04
CA ARG A 172 -19.04 11.05 -0.57
C ARG A 172 -19.03 10.51 0.86
N THR A 173 -17.95 9.90 1.31
CA THR A 173 -17.83 9.37 2.67
C THR A 173 -17.14 10.33 3.63
N GLY A 174 -16.68 11.51 3.14
CA GLY A 174 -16.01 12.51 3.93
C GLY A 174 -14.59 12.11 4.37
N PHE A 175 -14.00 11.10 3.75
CA PHE A 175 -12.59 10.75 3.94
C PHE A 175 -11.71 11.68 3.10
N THR A 176 -11.75 12.96 3.46
CA THR A 176 -11.06 14.07 2.80
C THR A 176 -9.96 14.62 3.70
N SER A 177 -9.17 15.56 3.20
CA SER A 177 -8.21 16.30 3.99
C SER A 177 -8.56 17.82 3.95
N PRO A 178 -9.00 18.43 5.08
CA PRO A 178 -9.35 17.78 6.35
C PRO A 178 -10.58 16.86 6.26
N PRO A 179 -10.74 15.85 7.14
CA PRO A 179 -11.89 14.95 7.12
C PRO A 179 -13.21 15.72 7.35
N ARG A 180 -14.20 15.42 6.52
CA ARG A 180 -15.56 15.98 6.62
C ARG A 180 -16.57 14.85 6.79
N LEU A 181 -16.48 14.14 7.91
CA LEU A 181 -17.29 12.96 8.16
C LEU A 181 -18.79 13.32 8.21
N THR A 182 -19.57 12.58 7.45
CA THR A 182 -21.03 12.67 7.48
C THR A 182 -21.59 11.92 8.70
N LEU A 183 -22.87 12.18 9.05
CA LEU A 183 -23.54 11.41 10.11
C LEU A 183 -23.53 9.89 9.82
N SER A 184 -23.72 9.52 8.54
CA SER A 184 -23.62 8.12 8.10
C SER A 184 -22.23 7.53 8.34
N SER A 185 -21.18 8.31 8.06
CA SER A 185 -19.80 7.90 8.32
C SER A 185 -19.52 7.71 9.80
N LEU A 186 -19.98 8.63 10.64
CA LEU A 186 -19.85 8.52 12.10
C LEU A 186 -20.57 7.25 12.62
N PHE A 187 -21.80 7.01 12.16
CA PHE A 187 -22.51 5.78 12.49
C PHE A 187 -21.76 4.53 12.02
N SER A 188 -21.17 4.59 10.84
CA SER A 188 -20.35 3.49 10.33
C SER A 188 -19.12 3.20 11.22
N PHE A 189 -18.43 4.22 11.73
CA PHE A 189 -17.35 4.05 12.71
C PHE A 189 -17.86 3.39 13.99
N ALA A 190 -18.97 3.88 14.55
CA ALA A 190 -19.58 3.34 15.76
C ALA A 190 -20.01 1.86 15.58
N SER A 191 -20.43 1.47 14.38
CA SER A 191 -20.84 0.10 14.06
C SER A 191 -19.69 -0.91 13.93
N LYS A 192 -18.42 -0.44 13.99
CA LYS A 192 -17.21 -1.28 13.83
C LYS A 192 -16.32 -1.22 15.08
N PRO A 193 -16.82 -1.64 16.26
CA PRO A 193 -16.12 -1.45 17.53
C PRO A 193 -14.74 -2.15 17.55
N MET A 194 -14.60 -3.31 16.94
CA MET A 194 -13.30 -4.02 16.89
C MET A 194 -12.24 -3.25 16.10
N TRP A 195 -12.61 -2.56 15.03
CA TRP A 195 -11.70 -1.67 14.34
C TRP A 195 -11.29 -0.50 15.24
N GLY A 196 -12.24 0.14 15.89
CA GLY A 196 -11.99 1.26 16.81
C GLY A 196 -11.12 0.85 18.01
N ILE A 197 -11.42 -0.27 18.65
CA ILE A 197 -10.60 -0.79 19.77
C ILE A 197 -9.17 -1.04 19.30
N ASN A 198 -8.96 -1.73 18.17
CA ASN A 198 -7.62 -1.95 17.63
C ASN A 198 -6.89 -0.64 17.32
N TYR A 199 -7.57 0.33 16.72
CA TYR A 199 -6.99 1.62 16.41
C TYR A 199 -6.55 2.41 17.66
N LEU A 200 -7.30 2.31 18.75
CA LEU A 200 -7.04 3.03 20.00
C LEU A 200 -6.04 2.31 20.94
N THR A 201 -6.04 0.97 20.93
CA THR A 201 -5.25 0.18 21.89
C THR A 201 -3.93 -0.34 21.34
N LYS A 202 -3.76 -0.39 20.03
CA LYS A 202 -2.51 -0.80 19.39
C LYS A 202 -1.56 0.40 19.22
N PRO A 203 -0.27 0.19 18.91
CA PRO A 203 0.67 1.29 18.72
C PRO A 203 0.12 2.36 17.79
N LYS A 204 0.38 3.62 18.10
CA LYS A 204 -0.13 4.77 17.34
C LYS A 204 0.09 4.61 15.85
N PHE A 205 -0.89 5.09 15.08
CA PHE A 205 -0.76 5.22 13.63
C PHE A 205 0.19 6.37 13.31
N GLU A 206 1.29 6.07 12.67
CA GLU A 206 2.36 7.02 12.31
C GLU A 206 2.82 6.77 10.89
N LEU A 207 3.51 7.75 10.29
CA LEU A 207 4.25 7.62 9.04
C LEU A 207 5.74 7.75 9.31
N PRO A 208 6.40 6.68 9.78
CA PRO A 208 7.75 6.74 10.31
C PRO A 208 8.82 7.12 9.26
N GLN A 209 8.51 7.02 7.97
CA GLN A 209 9.38 7.45 6.89
C GLN A 209 9.42 8.98 6.74
N LEU A 210 8.44 9.71 7.29
CA LEU A 210 8.29 11.16 7.18
C LEU A 210 8.57 11.91 8.50
N GLN A 211 8.86 11.22 9.60
CA GLN A 211 8.87 11.80 10.95
C GLN A 211 9.84 12.96 11.16
N ASP A 212 11.00 12.91 10.55
CA ASP A 212 12.07 13.91 10.79
C ASP A 212 11.79 15.28 10.11
N HIS A 213 10.81 15.35 9.21
CA HIS A 213 10.52 16.53 8.37
C HIS A 213 9.07 17.01 8.42
N VAL A 214 8.20 16.31 9.14
CA VAL A 214 6.81 16.72 9.35
C VAL A 214 6.70 17.24 10.78
N SER A 215 6.40 18.54 10.94
CA SER A 215 6.23 19.18 12.24
C SER A 215 5.23 18.41 13.11
N GLU A 216 5.59 18.21 14.38
CA GLU A 216 4.71 17.66 15.42
C GLU A 216 3.37 18.39 15.42
N GLY A 217 2.27 17.65 15.29
CA GLY A 217 0.91 18.22 15.33
C GLY A 217 0.10 18.08 14.04
N THR A 218 0.70 17.65 12.94
CA THR A 218 -0.07 17.28 11.74
C THR A 218 -0.70 15.92 11.98
N ASN A 219 -1.99 15.88 12.34
CA ASN A 219 -2.74 14.62 12.42
C ASN A 219 -2.62 13.87 11.11
N THR A 220 -1.88 12.78 11.12
CA THR A 220 -1.40 12.03 9.95
C THR A 220 -2.53 11.60 9.01
N ALA A 221 -3.69 11.25 9.54
CA ALA A 221 -4.86 10.89 8.73
C ALA A 221 -5.52 12.11 8.05
N THR A 222 -5.35 13.33 8.61
CA THR A 222 -5.90 14.59 8.09
C THR A 222 -5.08 15.15 6.94
N SER A 223 -3.84 14.70 6.79
CA SER A 223 -2.82 15.34 5.94
C SER A 223 -2.58 14.65 4.59
N ILE A 224 -3.16 13.48 4.31
CA ILE A 224 -2.83 12.71 3.10
C ILE A 224 -3.18 13.47 1.82
N GLY A 225 -4.34 14.13 1.76
CA GLY A 225 -4.72 14.91 0.58
C GLY A 225 -3.84 16.14 0.38
N SER A 226 -3.43 16.81 1.47
CA SER A 226 -2.51 17.94 1.40
C SER A 226 -1.08 17.48 1.09
N TYR A 227 -0.68 16.28 1.50
CA TYR A 227 0.62 15.71 1.20
C TYR A 227 0.90 15.71 -0.31
N PHE A 228 0.00 15.16 -1.13
CA PHE A 228 0.19 15.10 -2.58
C PHE A 228 0.28 16.47 -3.27
N THR A 229 -0.41 17.47 -2.74
CA THR A 229 -0.42 18.82 -3.34
C THR A 229 0.70 19.71 -2.82
N THR A 230 1.16 19.52 -1.57
CA THR A 230 2.10 20.44 -0.91
C THR A 230 3.53 19.90 -0.86
N MET A 231 3.72 18.62 -0.61
CA MET A 231 5.04 18.04 -0.34
C MET A 231 5.71 17.46 -1.59
N LEU A 232 4.94 16.96 -2.57
CA LEU A 232 5.54 16.36 -3.76
C LEU A 232 6.07 17.41 -4.72
N ASP A 233 7.18 17.12 -5.37
CA ASP A 233 7.78 17.96 -6.38
C ASP A 233 7.14 17.71 -7.75
N GLN A 234 6.35 18.69 -8.21
CA GLN A 234 5.69 18.65 -9.51
C GLN A 234 6.63 19.01 -10.67
N SER A 235 7.83 19.51 -10.37
CA SER A 235 8.83 19.89 -11.37
C SER A 235 9.86 18.80 -11.66
N MET A 236 9.71 17.63 -11.03
CA MET A 236 10.61 16.48 -11.21
C MET A 236 10.81 16.12 -12.69
N ASN A 237 12.03 15.83 -13.06
CA ASN A 237 12.42 15.47 -14.41
C ASN A 237 13.49 14.35 -14.41
N TRP A 238 13.93 13.92 -15.59
CA TRP A 238 14.89 12.83 -15.72
C TRP A 238 16.22 13.05 -14.99
N LYS A 239 16.69 14.30 -14.87
CA LYS A 239 17.93 14.60 -14.13
C LYS A 239 17.78 14.31 -12.62
N ASP A 240 16.57 14.50 -12.10
CA ASP A 240 16.27 14.15 -10.70
C ASP A 240 16.23 12.62 -10.53
N ALA A 241 15.70 11.89 -11.49
CA ALA A 241 15.69 10.44 -11.48
C ALA A 241 17.10 9.84 -11.60
N GLU A 242 18.00 10.45 -12.40
CA GLU A 242 19.38 10.02 -12.55
C GLU A 242 20.23 10.22 -11.28
N ARG A 243 19.77 11.04 -10.33
CA ARG A 243 20.47 11.29 -9.05
C ARG A 243 20.12 10.27 -7.97
N LEU A 244 19.08 9.45 -8.16
CA LEU A 244 18.62 8.43 -7.23
C LEU A 244 19.40 7.13 -7.38
#